data_604731b4c33b8ed42939d22ec7b106c6
#
_entry.id   604731b4c33b8ed42939d22ec7b106c6
#
_cell.length_a   1.000
_cell.length_b   1.000
_cell.length_c   1.000
_cell.angle_alpha   90.00
_cell.angle_beta   90.00
_cell.angle_gamma   90.00
#
_symmetry.space_group_name_H-M   'P 1'
#
loop_
_entity.id
_entity.type
_entity.pdbx_description
1 polymer ?
#
loop_
_entity_poly.entity_id
_entity_poly.type
_entity_poly.pdbx_seq_one_letter_code
_entity_poly.pdbx_strand_id
1 'polypeptide(L)'
;IGARGITAALAAGADVVITGRVTDAALAIGPAAWWHGWDYDAALSGDTDQLDALAGALVAGHVIECGTQATGGNYSFFQDVPGLEHPGFPIAEVAADGSTVITKHEGTGGEVSVGTVTAQLLYEIGAPAYLNPDVTARFDSIKIHDLGSDRVQIDRVRGEVPPSRLKVAINTLGGFRNTATLVLTGLNVQAKADLALRTVAGVSLQDALEYYPEPTTLAKMSTLNVSELDVQLLRTGQRNPTMLAEAQSFLRITVKDADPKKVGRPFTSAIIESALATYPGMFPTAPPAQGTPFGVYWPTTVEASRVSTTVHVDGVEPFEVSPGGFSGERPSLNVNQPPAATYREVPEASAALVPLGALVGARSGDKGGAANVGFWVPDFNDGLAELRYSWFEAWLTADRVRDLLPEADPLGVDLYRLPNLRAINVVIHGLLGRGVAETNRLDPQAKGLGEQFRARLIRLPSDLIPEIALPLSEDVV
;
A
#
# COMPACT_ATOMS: atom_id res chain seq x y z
N ILE A 1 0.68 -5.19 -19.80
CA ILE A 1 0.04 -4.67 -21.02
C ILE A 1 -1.36 -4.18 -20.66
N GLY A 2 -1.99 -3.41 -21.60
CA GLY A 2 -3.31 -2.79 -21.39
C GLY A 2 -4.48 -3.63 -21.88
N ALA A 3 -5.60 -2.95 -22.13
CA ALA A 3 -6.92 -3.51 -22.37
C ALA A 3 -7.23 -3.76 -23.87
N ARG A 4 -6.47 -3.21 -24.80
CA ARG A 4 -6.77 -3.26 -26.26
C ARG A 4 -7.01 -4.69 -26.78
N GLY A 5 -6.23 -5.67 -26.29
CA GLY A 5 -6.42 -7.07 -26.65
C GLY A 5 -7.75 -7.66 -26.16
N ILE A 6 -8.21 -7.23 -24.96
CA ILE A 6 -9.51 -7.62 -24.42
C ILE A 6 -10.63 -7.04 -25.28
N THR A 7 -10.56 -5.74 -25.57
CA THR A 7 -11.53 -5.05 -26.45
C THR A 7 -11.64 -5.72 -27.82
N ALA A 8 -10.49 -6.05 -28.42
CA ALA A 8 -10.45 -6.70 -29.75
C ALA A 8 -11.01 -8.14 -29.73
N ALA A 9 -10.75 -8.91 -28.67
CA ALA A 9 -11.30 -10.25 -28.50
C ALA A 9 -12.84 -10.22 -28.38
N LEU A 10 -13.38 -9.30 -27.57
CA LEU A 10 -14.82 -9.09 -27.42
C LEU A 10 -15.47 -8.64 -28.76
N ALA A 11 -14.82 -7.73 -29.48
CA ALA A 11 -15.28 -7.29 -30.80
C ALA A 11 -15.27 -8.42 -31.84
N ALA A 12 -14.38 -9.39 -31.71
CA ALA A 12 -14.33 -10.59 -32.54
C ALA A 12 -15.33 -11.68 -32.11
N GLY A 13 -16.14 -11.43 -31.08
CA GLY A 13 -17.24 -12.30 -30.66
C GLY A 13 -16.89 -13.28 -29.52
N ALA A 14 -15.82 -13.04 -28.78
CA ALA A 14 -15.49 -13.85 -27.62
C ALA A 14 -16.47 -13.59 -26.45
N ASP A 15 -17.05 -14.64 -25.88
CA ASP A 15 -17.87 -14.59 -24.66
C ASP A 15 -17.02 -14.62 -23.39
N VAL A 16 -15.84 -15.27 -23.46
CA VAL A 16 -14.88 -15.41 -22.36
C VAL A 16 -13.50 -15.05 -22.88
N VAL A 17 -12.82 -14.15 -22.18
CA VAL A 17 -11.47 -13.70 -22.54
C VAL A 17 -10.49 -14.09 -21.44
N ILE A 18 -9.48 -14.90 -21.79
CA ILE A 18 -8.39 -15.29 -20.90
C ILE A 18 -7.13 -14.53 -21.33
N THR A 19 -6.55 -13.79 -20.40
CA THR A 19 -5.35 -13.00 -20.66
C THR A 19 -4.14 -13.51 -19.89
N GLY A 20 -2.94 -13.17 -20.37
CA GLY A 20 -1.74 -13.17 -19.55
C GLY A 20 -1.76 -12.00 -18.55
N ARG A 21 -0.59 -11.40 -18.28
CA ARG A 21 -0.48 -10.23 -17.37
C ARG A 21 -0.94 -8.95 -18.06
N VAL A 22 -2.12 -8.50 -17.70
CA VAL A 22 -2.64 -7.15 -17.99
C VAL A 22 -2.62 -6.30 -16.72
N THR A 23 -2.77 -4.99 -16.82
CA THR A 23 -3.00 -4.14 -15.65
C THR A 23 -4.38 -4.43 -15.07
N ASP A 24 -4.52 -4.28 -13.76
CA ASP A 24 -5.75 -4.67 -13.06
C ASP A 24 -6.98 -3.95 -13.63
N ALA A 25 -6.87 -2.64 -13.85
CA ALA A 25 -7.93 -1.85 -14.47
C ALA A 25 -8.26 -2.24 -15.93
N ALA A 26 -7.37 -2.95 -16.63
CA ALA A 26 -7.65 -3.39 -18.01
C ALA A 26 -8.87 -4.31 -18.10
N LEU A 27 -9.20 -5.01 -17.00
CA LEU A 27 -10.39 -5.87 -16.91
C LEU A 27 -11.71 -5.06 -16.91
N ALA A 28 -11.66 -3.78 -16.56
CA ALA A 28 -12.81 -2.87 -16.66
C ALA A 28 -12.75 -2.04 -17.96
N ILE A 29 -11.57 -1.51 -18.31
CA ILE A 29 -11.37 -0.68 -19.52
C ILE A 29 -11.77 -1.47 -20.78
N GLY A 30 -11.33 -2.72 -20.91
CA GLY A 30 -11.53 -3.53 -22.13
C GLY A 30 -13.01 -3.75 -22.48
N PRO A 31 -13.82 -4.28 -21.56
CA PRO A 31 -15.27 -4.43 -21.76
C PRO A 31 -15.99 -3.11 -21.96
N ALA A 32 -15.65 -2.04 -21.22
CA ALA A 32 -16.28 -0.74 -21.36
C ALA A 32 -15.99 -0.13 -22.74
N ALA A 33 -14.74 -0.17 -23.19
CA ALA A 33 -14.35 0.34 -24.50
C ALA A 33 -15.06 -0.41 -25.65
N TRP A 34 -15.18 -1.73 -25.53
CA TRP A 34 -15.94 -2.55 -26.49
C TRP A 34 -17.42 -2.18 -26.49
N TRP A 35 -18.03 -2.09 -25.31
CA TRP A 35 -19.47 -1.84 -25.16
C TRP A 35 -19.89 -0.46 -25.69
N HIS A 36 -19.08 0.55 -25.41
CA HIS A 36 -19.37 1.93 -25.80
C HIS A 36 -18.76 2.33 -27.16
N GLY A 37 -17.96 1.44 -27.78
CA GLY A 37 -17.32 1.70 -29.05
C GLY A 37 -16.23 2.79 -28.98
N TRP A 38 -15.50 2.89 -27.88
CA TRP A 38 -14.44 3.88 -27.75
C TRP A 38 -13.26 3.59 -28.67
N ASP A 39 -12.70 4.68 -29.22
CA ASP A 39 -11.61 4.63 -30.19
C ASP A 39 -10.27 4.98 -29.55
N TYR A 40 -9.45 3.96 -29.31
CA TYR A 40 -8.10 4.12 -28.75
C TYR A 40 -7.16 4.92 -29.67
N ASP A 41 -7.34 4.89 -30.98
CA ASP A 41 -6.45 5.59 -31.92
C ASP A 41 -6.82 7.07 -32.01
N ALA A 42 -8.10 7.40 -31.90
CA ALA A 42 -8.56 8.76 -31.68
C ALA A 42 -8.02 9.34 -30.37
N ALA A 43 -8.09 8.56 -29.27
CA ALA A 43 -7.50 8.94 -27.98
C ALA A 43 -6.00 9.23 -28.09
N LEU A 44 -5.22 8.35 -28.75
CA LEU A 44 -3.79 8.57 -29.00
C LEU A 44 -3.51 9.80 -29.87
N SER A 45 -4.46 10.18 -30.70
CA SER A 45 -4.37 11.38 -31.55
C SER A 45 -4.78 12.66 -30.81
N GLY A 46 -5.17 12.56 -29.53
CA GLY A 46 -5.49 13.68 -28.63
C GLY A 46 -6.99 14.02 -28.57
N ASP A 47 -7.87 13.10 -28.96
CA ASP A 47 -9.31 13.24 -28.71
C ASP A 47 -9.59 13.17 -27.23
N THR A 48 -9.97 14.30 -26.63
CA THR A 48 -10.14 14.46 -25.18
C THR A 48 -11.34 13.68 -24.65
N ASP A 49 -12.40 13.52 -25.44
CA ASP A 49 -13.59 12.80 -25.00
C ASP A 49 -13.27 11.29 -24.89
N GLN A 50 -12.50 10.74 -25.83
CA GLN A 50 -12.04 9.37 -25.78
C GLN A 50 -11.03 9.15 -24.64
N LEU A 51 -10.12 10.10 -24.40
CA LEU A 51 -9.17 10.03 -23.29
C LEU A 51 -9.89 10.09 -21.95
N ASP A 52 -10.84 10.99 -21.76
CA ASP A 52 -11.59 11.14 -20.51
C ASP A 52 -12.45 9.88 -20.23
N ALA A 53 -13.07 9.30 -21.26
CA ALA A 53 -13.85 8.06 -21.13
C ALA A 53 -12.98 6.87 -20.72
N LEU A 54 -11.85 6.67 -21.40
CA LEU A 54 -10.89 5.62 -21.02
C LEU A 54 -10.34 5.81 -19.60
N ALA A 55 -10.04 7.06 -19.21
CA ALA A 55 -9.57 7.39 -17.87
C ALA A 55 -10.62 7.14 -16.79
N GLY A 56 -11.89 7.41 -17.10
CA GLY A 56 -13.01 7.08 -16.22
C GLY A 56 -13.13 5.57 -15.98
N ALA A 57 -13.06 4.76 -17.03
CA ALA A 57 -13.07 3.31 -16.92
C ALA A 57 -11.81 2.77 -16.19
N LEU A 58 -10.65 3.42 -16.36
CA LEU A 58 -9.45 3.09 -15.60
C LEU A 58 -9.68 3.30 -14.10
N VAL A 59 -10.24 4.45 -13.72
CA VAL A 59 -10.56 4.75 -12.31
C VAL A 59 -11.59 3.77 -11.77
N ALA A 60 -12.62 3.43 -12.54
CA ALA A 60 -13.60 2.41 -12.18
C ALA A 60 -12.92 1.05 -11.90
N GLY A 61 -12.04 0.61 -12.80
CA GLY A 61 -11.27 -0.61 -12.63
C GLY A 61 -10.38 -0.60 -11.39
N HIS A 62 -9.68 0.52 -11.15
CA HIS A 62 -8.86 0.70 -9.94
C HIS A 62 -9.69 0.62 -8.65
N VAL A 63 -10.92 1.11 -8.65
CA VAL A 63 -11.80 1.06 -7.47
C VAL A 63 -12.30 -0.35 -7.19
N ILE A 64 -12.58 -1.16 -8.22
CA ILE A 64 -13.15 -2.51 -8.03
C ILE A 64 -12.14 -3.66 -8.02
N GLU A 65 -10.86 -3.40 -8.31
CA GLU A 65 -9.84 -4.46 -8.51
C GLU A 65 -9.52 -5.28 -7.26
N CYS A 66 -9.54 -4.66 -6.07
CA CYS A 66 -9.04 -5.26 -4.84
C CYS A 66 -10.13 -5.87 -3.96
N GLY A 67 -10.92 -6.76 -4.50
CA GLY A 67 -11.94 -7.50 -3.76
C GLY A 67 -13.00 -6.56 -3.18
N THR A 68 -13.25 -6.65 -1.88
CA THR A 68 -14.31 -5.90 -1.18
C THR A 68 -13.84 -4.59 -0.54
N GLN A 69 -12.70 -4.03 -0.97
CA GLN A 69 -12.17 -2.83 -0.32
C GLN A 69 -13.06 -1.59 -0.53
N ALA A 70 -13.58 -1.40 -1.75
CA ALA A 70 -14.51 -0.29 -2.02
C ALA A 70 -15.88 -0.45 -1.34
N THR A 71 -16.14 -1.61 -0.76
CA THR A 71 -17.34 -1.89 0.05
C THR A 71 -17.04 -2.00 1.56
N GLY A 72 -15.91 -1.47 2.00
CA GLY A 72 -15.55 -1.35 3.42
C GLY A 72 -14.48 -2.32 3.90
N GLY A 73 -14.01 -3.25 3.08
CA GLY A 73 -12.86 -4.10 3.42
C GLY A 73 -11.61 -3.26 3.67
N ASN A 74 -10.93 -3.49 4.80
CA ASN A 74 -9.75 -2.73 5.22
C ASN A 74 -9.96 -1.20 5.37
N TYR A 75 -11.19 -0.77 5.62
CA TYR A 75 -11.53 0.62 5.82
C TYR A 75 -11.17 1.09 7.23
N SER A 76 -10.60 2.29 7.36
CA SER A 76 -10.17 2.84 8.65
C SER A 76 -11.29 2.97 9.68
N PHE A 77 -12.52 3.20 9.25
CA PHE A 77 -13.70 3.33 10.09
C PHE A 77 -14.59 2.08 9.97
N PHE A 78 -13.96 0.91 9.98
CA PHE A 78 -14.61 -0.39 9.75
C PHE A 78 -15.72 -0.71 10.76
N GLN A 79 -15.67 -0.14 11.95
CA GLN A 79 -16.68 -0.35 13.00
C GLN A 79 -18.05 0.21 12.62
N ASP A 80 -18.08 1.19 11.72
CA ASP A 80 -19.31 1.83 11.23
C ASP A 80 -19.91 1.10 10.01
N VAL A 81 -19.17 0.12 9.44
CA VAL A 81 -19.57 -0.62 8.22
C VAL A 81 -20.41 -1.85 8.60
N PRO A 82 -21.69 -1.92 8.19
CA PRO A 82 -22.56 -3.02 8.57
C PRO A 82 -22.21 -4.32 7.81
N GLY A 83 -22.30 -5.47 8.50
CA GLY A 83 -22.17 -6.80 7.89
C GLY A 83 -20.82 -7.06 7.22
N LEU A 84 -19.75 -6.48 7.75
CA LEU A 84 -18.40 -6.59 7.19
C LEU A 84 -17.83 -8.01 7.26
N GLU A 85 -18.44 -8.92 7.97
CA GLU A 85 -18.13 -10.35 7.97
C GLU A 85 -18.40 -11.01 6.60
N HIS A 86 -19.34 -10.45 5.82
CA HIS A 86 -19.73 -10.93 4.49
C HIS A 86 -19.97 -9.76 3.53
N PRO A 87 -18.94 -8.94 3.25
CA PRO A 87 -19.10 -7.77 2.40
C PRO A 87 -19.32 -8.20 0.95
N GLY A 88 -20.21 -7.50 0.26
CA GLY A 88 -20.43 -7.68 -1.17
C GLY A 88 -19.25 -7.17 -1.99
N PHE A 89 -18.97 -7.82 -3.12
CA PHE A 89 -18.01 -7.29 -4.10
C PHE A 89 -18.55 -6.00 -4.73
N PRO A 90 -17.68 -5.01 -4.99
CA PRO A 90 -18.09 -3.80 -5.69
C PRO A 90 -18.42 -4.07 -7.15
N ILE A 91 -19.36 -3.29 -7.67
CA ILE A 91 -19.79 -3.26 -9.05
C ILE A 91 -19.54 -1.85 -9.59
N ALA A 92 -19.01 -1.73 -10.80
CA ALA A 92 -18.87 -0.47 -11.51
C ALA A 92 -19.84 -0.41 -12.68
N GLU A 93 -20.78 0.55 -12.65
CA GLU A 93 -21.67 0.88 -13.76
C GLU A 93 -21.04 2.02 -14.57
N VAL A 94 -20.38 1.69 -15.68
CA VAL A 94 -19.62 2.64 -16.49
C VAL A 94 -20.49 3.20 -17.60
N ALA A 95 -20.63 4.53 -17.68
CA ALA A 95 -21.37 5.23 -18.72
C ALA A 95 -20.51 5.53 -19.96
N ALA A 96 -21.13 5.94 -21.05
CA ALA A 96 -20.47 6.21 -22.34
C ALA A 96 -19.44 7.36 -22.29
N ASP A 97 -19.58 8.28 -21.35
CA ASP A 97 -18.65 9.40 -21.11
C ASP A 97 -17.55 9.05 -20.10
N GLY A 98 -17.49 7.78 -19.65
CA GLY A 98 -16.55 7.31 -18.65
C GLY A 98 -16.95 7.60 -17.19
N SER A 99 -18.02 8.38 -16.94
CA SER A 99 -18.54 8.51 -15.58
C SER A 99 -19.01 7.15 -15.06
N THR A 100 -18.85 6.91 -13.74
CA THR A 100 -19.07 5.57 -13.18
C THR A 100 -19.84 5.67 -11.86
N VAL A 101 -20.78 4.75 -11.65
CA VAL A 101 -21.38 4.55 -10.34
C VAL A 101 -20.82 3.26 -9.74
N ILE A 102 -20.21 3.40 -8.57
CA ILE A 102 -19.78 2.25 -7.76
C ILE A 102 -20.95 1.84 -6.87
N THR A 103 -21.23 0.55 -6.84
CA THR A 103 -22.30 -0.04 -6.04
C THR A 103 -21.94 -1.48 -5.63
N LYS A 104 -22.87 -2.21 -5.04
CA LYS A 104 -22.76 -3.63 -4.68
C LYS A 104 -24.09 -4.34 -4.84
N HIS A 105 -24.10 -5.67 -4.77
CA HIS A 105 -25.35 -6.43 -4.77
C HIS A 105 -26.20 -6.12 -3.52
N GLU A 106 -27.48 -5.91 -3.73
CA GLU A 106 -28.46 -5.74 -2.67
C GLU A 106 -28.47 -6.94 -1.71
N GLY A 107 -28.64 -6.69 -0.42
CA GLY A 107 -28.68 -7.71 0.62
C GLY A 107 -27.31 -8.28 1.03
N THR A 108 -26.21 -7.82 0.45
CA THR A 108 -24.85 -8.16 0.92
C THR A 108 -24.37 -7.20 2.01
N GLY A 109 -23.46 -7.65 2.87
CA GLY A 109 -22.78 -6.79 3.84
C GLY A 109 -21.83 -5.78 3.19
N GLY A 110 -21.22 -4.96 4.02
CA GLY A 110 -20.38 -3.85 3.55
C GLY A 110 -21.18 -2.61 3.20
N GLU A 111 -20.50 -1.52 2.87
CA GLU A 111 -21.08 -0.23 2.50
C GLU A 111 -20.27 0.42 1.37
N VAL A 112 -20.96 0.94 0.36
CA VAL A 112 -20.37 1.81 -0.66
C VAL A 112 -20.67 3.25 -0.28
N SER A 113 -19.66 3.95 0.21
CA SER A 113 -19.73 5.36 0.61
C SER A 113 -18.62 6.18 -0.02
N VAL A 114 -18.73 7.50 0.03
CA VAL A 114 -17.61 8.38 -0.41
C VAL A 114 -16.31 8.01 0.30
N GLY A 115 -16.40 7.64 1.57
CA GLY A 115 -15.23 7.24 2.37
C GLY A 115 -14.58 5.96 1.88
N THR A 116 -15.35 4.88 1.64
CA THR A 116 -14.81 3.58 1.19
C THR A 116 -14.24 3.65 -0.22
N VAL A 117 -14.89 4.42 -1.12
CA VAL A 117 -14.40 4.69 -2.47
C VAL A 117 -13.12 5.55 -2.44
N THR A 118 -13.05 6.59 -1.60
CA THR A 118 -11.85 7.42 -1.44
C THR A 118 -10.68 6.59 -0.90
N ALA A 119 -10.93 5.72 0.06
CA ALA A 119 -9.91 4.82 0.60
C ALA A 119 -9.28 3.96 -0.49
N GLN A 120 -10.08 3.40 -1.40
CA GLN A 120 -9.58 2.59 -2.51
C GLN A 120 -8.89 3.44 -3.58
N LEU A 121 -9.38 4.64 -3.89
CA LEU A 121 -8.71 5.56 -4.81
C LEU A 121 -7.30 5.92 -4.36
N LEU A 122 -7.06 6.00 -3.05
CA LEU A 122 -5.76 6.33 -2.48
C LEU A 122 -4.83 5.11 -2.29
N TYR A 123 -5.32 3.92 -2.59
CA TYR A 123 -4.59 2.69 -2.38
C TYR A 123 -3.63 2.39 -3.56
N GLU A 124 -2.37 2.11 -3.24
CA GLU A 124 -1.32 1.73 -4.21
C GLU A 124 -1.13 2.73 -5.37
N ILE A 125 -1.30 4.01 -5.11
CA ILE A 125 -1.03 5.07 -6.09
C ILE A 125 0.31 5.78 -5.85
N GLY A 126 0.81 6.45 -6.88
CA GLY A 126 1.97 7.34 -6.81
C GLY A 126 1.55 8.81 -6.93
N ALA A 127 2.08 9.52 -7.93
CA ALA A 127 1.67 10.87 -8.28
C ALA A 127 0.21 10.90 -8.78
N PRO A 128 -0.47 12.07 -8.73
CA PRO A 128 -1.84 12.23 -9.23
C PRO A 128 -2.06 11.86 -10.70
N ALA A 129 -1.02 11.91 -11.53
CA ALA A 129 -1.04 11.34 -12.87
C ALA A 129 -0.80 9.82 -12.77
N TYR A 130 -1.88 9.04 -12.81
CA TYR A 130 -1.85 7.60 -12.71
C TYR A 130 -1.59 6.98 -14.08
N LEU A 131 -0.34 6.57 -14.31
CA LEU A 131 0.13 6.03 -15.58
C LEU A 131 -0.37 4.60 -15.80
N ASN A 132 -1.03 4.37 -16.94
CA ASN A 132 -1.49 3.05 -17.36
C ASN A 132 -1.20 2.86 -18.86
N PRO A 133 -1.08 1.62 -19.38
CA PRO A 133 -0.80 1.39 -20.81
C PRO A 133 -1.81 1.96 -21.78
N ASP A 134 -3.08 2.08 -21.39
CA ASP A 134 -4.16 2.53 -22.26
C ASP A 134 -4.38 4.05 -22.22
N VAL A 135 -4.21 4.65 -21.03
CA VAL A 135 -4.45 6.07 -20.76
C VAL A 135 -3.75 6.47 -19.47
N THR A 136 -3.41 7.74 -19.29
CA THR A 136 -3.01 8.30 -18.00
C THR A 136 -4.22 9.01 -17.39
N ALA A 137 -4.66 8.57 -16.21
CA ALA A 137 -5.79 9.21 -15.51
C ALA A 137 -5.30 10.26 -14.50
N ARG A 138 -6.00 11.41 -14.48
CA ARG A 138 -5.72 12.52 -13.55
C ARG A 138 -6.57 12.39 -12.30
N PHE A 139 -5.99 11.86 -11.23
CA PHE A 139 -6.70 11.68 -9.94
C PHE A 139 -7.03 13.01 -9.26
N ASP A 140 -6.28 14.06 -9.55
CA ASP A 140 -6.54 15.42 -9.08
C ASP A 140 -7.73 16.12 -9.78
N SER A 141 -8.33 15.49 -10.80
CA SER A 141 -9.54 15.99 -11.48
C SER A 141 -10.82 15.32 -10.97
N ILE A 142 -10.74 14.15 -10.35
CA ILE A 142 -11.87 13.32 -9.93
C ILE A 142 -12.85 14.11 -9.07
N LYS A 143 -14.15 13.90 -9.30
CA LYS A 143 -15.22 14.29 -8.38
C LYS A 143 -15.99 13.05 -7.94
N ILE A 144 -16.36 13.04 -6.66
CA ILE A 144 -17.12 11.95 -6.06
C ILE A 144 -18.41 12.51 -5.48
N HIS A 145 -19.52 11.83 -5.74
CA HIS A 145 -20.84 12.24 -5.29
C HIS A 145 -21.55 11.05 -4.64
N ASP A 146 -22.07 11.25 -3.44
CA ASP A 146 -22.94 10.30 -2.79
C ASP A 146 -24.32 10.35 -3.46
N LEU A 147 -24.78 9.23 -3.97
CA LEU A 147 -26.15 9.08 -4.50
C LEU A 147 -27.08 8.37 -3.52
N GLY A 148 -26.58 8.01 -2.33
CA GLY A 148 -27.28 7.23 -1.32
C GLY A 148 -27.43 5.75 -1.67
N SER A 149 -27.87 4.96 -0.70
CA SER A 149 -28.19 3.52 -0.89
C SER A 149 -27.08 2.71 -1.56
N ASP A 150 -25.87 2.76 -1.02
CA ASP A 150 -24.69 2.07 -1.57
C ASP A 150 -24.38 2.44 -3.02
N ARG A 151 -24.55 3.70 -3.39
CA ARG A 151 -24.24 4.19 -4.74
C ARG A 151 -23.40 5.46 -4.68
N VAL A 152 -22.20 5.41 -5.24
CA VAL A 152 -21.27 6.55 -5.29
C VAL A 152 -20.88 6.80 -6.73
N GLN A 153 -21.15 8.01 -7.23
CA GLN A 153 -20.74 8.43 -8.57
C GLN A 153 -19.33 9.01 -8.55
N ILE A 154 -18.54 8.60 -9.54
CA ILE A 154 -17.22 9.17 -9.89
C ILE A 154 -17.35 9.79 -11.26
N ASP A 155 -17.03 11.08 -11.39
CA ASP A 155 -17.05 11.79 -12.67
C ASP A 155 -15.85 12.75 -12.83
N ARG A 156 -15.81 13.47 -13.97
CA ARG A 156 -14.79 14.46 -14.34
C ARG A 156 -13.35 13.94 -14.33
N VAL A 157 -13.19 12.65 -14.53
CA VAL A 157 -11.86 12.07 -14.67
C VAL A 157 -11.24 12.54 -15.99
N ARG A 158 -10.15 13.29 -15.92
CA ARG A 158 -9.40 13.71 -17.10
C ARG A 158 -8.42 12.66 -17.53
N GLY A 159 -8.38 12.41 -18.83
CA GLY A 159 -7.43 11.52 -19.48
C GLY A 159 -6.30 12.28 -20.17
N GLU A 160 -5.11 11.73 -20.10
CA GLU A 160 -3.96 12.14 -20.91
C GLU A 160 -3.45 10.94 -21.68
N VAL A 161 -2.71 11.17 -22.75
CA VAL A 161 -2.12 10.08 -23.54
C VAL A 161 -1.28 9.13 -22.67
N PRO A 162 -1.27 7.84 -22.97
CA PRO A 162 -0.51 6.86 -22.18
C PRO A 162 1.00 7.06 -22.32
N PRO A 163 1.82 6.55 -21.40
CA PRO A 163 3.26 6.61 -21.51
C PRO A 163 3.76 5.81 -22.72
N SER A 164 4.85 6.27 -23.35
CA SER A 164 5.52 5.57 -24.46
C SER A 164 6.23 4.28 -24.04
N ARG A 165 6.37 4.05 -22.74
CA ARG A 165 7.07 2.90 -22.17
C ARG A 165 6.17 2.14 -21.20
N LEU A 166 6.22 0.82 -21.31
CA LEU A 166 5.53 -0.10 -20.40
C LEU A 166 6.46 -0.54 -19.28
N LYS A 167 5.93 -0.67 -18.08
CA LYS A 167 6.64 -1.22 -16.93
C LYS A 167 6.82 -2.73 -17.10
N VAL A 168 8.03 -3.20 -16.81
CA VAL A 168 8.36 -4.62 -16.74
C VAL A 168 8.81 -4.95 -15.32
N ALA A 169 8.13 -5.89 -14.70
CA ALA A 169 8.46 -6.42 -13.38
C ALA A 169 9.31 -7.68 -13.53
N ILE A 170 10.62 -7.55 -13.32
CA ILE A 170 11.55 -8.69 -13.35
C ILE A 170 11.71 -9.20 -11.92
N ASN A 171 11.50 -10.49 -11.71
CA ASN A 171 11.78 -11.15 -10.44
C ASN A 171 12.94 -12.13 -10.63
N THR A 172 13.96 -12.00 -9.81
CA THR A 172 15.14 -12.88 -9.80
C THR A 172 15.25 -13.57 -8.44
N LEU A 173 15.91 -14.72 -8.40
CA LEU A 173 16.25 -15.36 -7.13
C LEU A 173 17.23 -14.46 -6.37
N GLY A 174 16.84 -14.00 -5.18
CA GLY A 174 17.66 -13.16 -4.31
C GLY A 174 18.57 -13.95 -3.38
N GLY A 175 18.24 -15.20 -3.14
CA GLY A 175 18.91 -16.10 -2.19
C GLY A 175 17.92 -16.86 -1.34
N PHE A 176 18.33 -17.22 -0.13
CA PHE A 176 17.55 -17.98 0.83
C PHE A 176 17.46 -17.21 2.15
N ARG A 177 16.29 -17.28 2.77
CA ARG A 177 15.99 -16.64 4.05
C ARG A 177 15.53 -17.67 5.07
N ASN A 178 15.95 -17.50 6.33
CA ASN A 178 15.42 -18.23 7.48
C ASN A 178 15.11 -17.26 8.61
N THR A 179 14.07 -17.52 9.36
CA THR A 179 13.63 -16.67 10.46
C THR A 179 13.31 -17.53 11.67
N ALA A 180 13.78 -17.12 12.84
CA ALA A 180 13.35 -17.64 14.12
C ALA A 180 12.80 -16.52 14.99
N THR A 181 11.74 -16.81 15.74
CA THR A 181 11.15 -15.88 16.71
C THR A 181 11.22 -16.50 18.09
N LEU A 182 12.00 -15.87 18.98
CA LEU A 182 12.17 -16.28 20.35
C LEU A 182 11.20 -15.51 21.26
N VAL A 183 10.60 -16.19 22.23
CA VAL A 183 9.69 -15.57 23.18
C VAL A 183 10.46 -15.11 24.42
N LEU A 184 10.27 -13.87 24.80
CA LEU A 184 10.87 -13.21 25.96
C LEU A 184 9.76 -12.97 26.99
N THR A 185 9.65 -13.84 27.98
CA THR A 185 8.55 -13.79 28.95
C THR A 185 8.93 -12.98 30.18
N GLY A 186 8.05 -12.07 30.59
CA GLY A 186 8.10 -11.38 31.89
C GLY A 186 9.18 -10.31 31.98
N LEU A 187 9.95 -10.27 33.05
CA LEU A 187 10.87 -9.19 33.39
C LEU A 187 12.15 -9.19 32.52
N ASN A 188 12.82 -8.03 32.47
CA ASN A 188 14.15 -7.86 31.87
C ASN A 188 14.24 -8.23 30.39
N VAL A 189 13.21 -7.90 29.61
CA VAL A 189 13.11 -8.22 28.15
C VAL A 189 14.36 -7.82 27.37
N GLN A 190 14.92 -6.63 27.61
CA GLN A 190 16.13 -6.17 26.93
C GLN A 190 17.36 -7.03 27.26
N ALA A 191 17.57 -7.35 28.53
CA ALA A 191 18.71 -8.19 28.95
C ALA A 191 18.59 -9.63 28.40
N LYS A 192 17.37 -10.16 28.32
CA LYS A 192 17.09 -11.47 27.72
C LYS A 192 17.36 -11.44 26.21
N ALA A 193 16.91 -10.39 25.51
CA ALA A 193 17.18 -10.21 24.08
C ALA A 193 18.68 -10.08 23.80
N ASP A 194 19.40 -9.29 24.59
CA ASP A 194 20.85 -9.14 24.47
C ASP A 194 21.59 -10.46 24.68
N LEU A 195 21.24 -11.21 25.73
CA LEU A 195 21.86 -12.52 25.99
C LEU A 195 21.57 -13.51 24.84
N ALA A 196 20.32 -13.55 24.37
CA ALA A 196 19.96 -14.40 23.22
C ALA A 196 20.77 -14.07 21.95
N LEU A 197 20.90 -12.79 21.63
CA LEU A 197 21.64 -12.36 20.45
C LEU A 197 23.13 -12.65 20.55
N ARG A 198 23.75 -12.41 21.70
CA ARG A 198 25.16 -12.79 21.96
C ARG A 198 25.35 -14.29 21.83
N THR A 199 24.42 -15.09 22.30
CA THR A 199 24.51 -16.55 22.23
C THR A 199 24.30 -17.08 20.83
N VAL A 200 23.28 -16.58 20.11
CA VAL A 200 22.89 -17.09 18.78
C VAL A 200 23.77 -16.50 17.67
N ALA A 201 24.10 -15.23 17.75
CA ALA A 201 24.72 -14.49 16.65
C ALA A 201 26.01 -13.74 17.02
N GLY A 202 26.42 -13.76 18.30
CA GLY A 202 27.65 -13.08 18.75
C GLY A 202 27.55 -11.55 18.76
N VAL A 203 26.38 -10.96 18.54
CA VAL A 203 26.15 -9.51 18.53
C VAL A 203 25.34 -9.07 19.73
N SER A 204 25.49 -7.81 20.15
CA SER A 204 24.66 -7.26 21.23
C SER A 204 23.32 -6.73 20.70
N LEU A 205 22.34 -6.56 21.59
CA LEU A 205 21.10 -5.87 21.25
C LEU A 205 21.36 -4.40 20.88
N GLN A 206 22.35 -3.77 21.53
CA GLN A 206 22.74 -2.39 21.19
C GLN A 206 23.23 -2.28 19.76
N ASP A 207 24.14 -3.19 19.33
CA ASP A 207 24.61 -3.23 17.93
C ASP A 207 23.43 -3.44 16.97
N ALA A 208 22.51 -4.36 17.29
CA ALA A 208 21.36 -4.64 16.44
C ALA A 208 20.41 -3.45 16.29
N LEU A 209 20.28 -2.61 17.31
CA LEU A 209 19.46 -1.39 17.26
C LEU A 209 20.18 -0.21 16.58
N GLU A 210 21.51 -0.10 16.78
CA GLU A 210 22.34 0.97 16.20
C GLU A 210 22.45 0.83 14.68
N TYR A 211 22.60 -0.41 14.18
CA TYR A 211 22.71 -0.70 12.74
C TYR A 211 21.38 -1.08 12.07
N TYR A 212 20.25 -0.78 12.70
CA TYR A 212 18.97 -0.91 12.03
C TYR A 212 18.72 0.31 11.09
N PRO A 213 18.40 0.13 9.81
CA PRO A 213 18.11 -1.11 9.07
C PRO A 213 19.25 -1.61 8.17
N GLU A 214 20.48 -1.71 8.68
CA GLU A 214 21.65 -2.14 7.90
C GLU A 214 22.02 -3.62 8.16
N PRO A 215 21.26 -4.61 7.65
CA PRO A 215 21.43 -6.03 7.96
C PRO A 215 22.77 -6.61 7.49
N THR A 216 23.38 -6.02 6.47
CA THR A 216 24.70 -6.44 5.96
C THR A 216 25.84 -6.04 6.90
N THR A 217 25.74 -4.90 7.56
CA THR A 217 26.71 -4.44 8.55
C THR A 217 26.64 -5.31 9.80
N LEU A 218 25.45 -5.57 10.31
CA LEU A 218 25.24 -6.43 11.48
C LEU A 218 25.71 -7.87 11.21
N ALA A 219 25.48 -8.40 10.01
CA ALA A 219 25.97 -9.74 9.62
C ALA A 219 27.48 -9.87 9.69
N LYS A 220 28.24 -8.85 9.29
CA LYS A 220 29.72 -8.84 9.34
C LYS A 220 30.28 -8.88 10.76
N MET A 221 29.51 -8.37 11.73
CA MET A 221 29.87 -8.39 13.17
C MET A 221 29.50 -9.72 13.82
N SER A 222 28.60 -10.50 13.20
CA SER A 222 28.06 -11.72 13.78
C SER A 222 28.98 -12.92 13.60
N THR A 223 28.82 -13.91 14.48
CA THR A 223 29.45 -15.24 14.36
C THR A 223 28.78 -16.12 13.31
N LEU A 224 27.57 -15.73 12.86
CA LEU A 224 26.86 -16.41 11.79
C LEU A 224 27.49 -16.01 10.45
N ASN A 225 27.97 -16.96 9.69
CA ASN A 225 28.58 -16.71 8.39
C ASN A 225 27.49 -16.52 7.31
N VAL A 226 26.72 -15.41 7.39
CA VAL A 226 25.61 -15.06 6.50
C VAL A 226 25.81 -13.69 5.86
N SER A 227 25.11 -13.42 4.79
CA SER A 227 25.19 -12.13 4.07
C SER A 227 24.40 -11.02 4.74
N GLU A 228 23.25 -11.34 5.36
CA GLU A 228 22.40 -10.41 6.06
C GLU A 228 21.92 -11.02 7.39
N LEU A 229 21.90 -10.19 8.42
CA LEU A 229 21.30 -10.47 9.73
C LEU A 229 20.39 -9.31 10.11
N ASP A 230 19.11 -9.58 10.26
CA ASP A 230 18.10 -8.62 10.72
C ASP A 230 17.54 -9.04 12.07
N VAL A 231 17.36 -8.09 12.96
CA VAL A 231 16.87 -8.31 14.32
C VAL A 231 15.76 -7.32 14.65
N GLN A 232 14.63 -7.84 15.11
CA GLN A 232 13.49 -7.04 15.53
C GLN A 232 13.05 -7.43 16.92
N LEU A 233 13.03 -6.48 17.86
CA LEU A 233 12.50 -6.65 19.21
C LEU A 233 11.08 -6.07 19.28
N LEU A 234 10.09 -6.96 19.38
CA LEU A 234 8.68 -6.63 19.51
C LEU A 234 8.31 -6.62 20.99
N ARG A 235 8.02 -5.45 21.54
CA ARG A 235 7.68 -5.26 22.95
C ARG A 235 6.16 -5.24 23.10
N THR A 236 5.57 -6.38 23.39
CA THR A 236 4.12 -6.56 23.53
C THR A 236 3.71 -6.90 24.95
N GLY A 237 4.65 -7.17 25.86
CA GLY A 237 4.37 -7.51 27.25
C GLY A 237 3.76 -6.36 28.02
N GLN A 238 2.67 -6.65 28.75
CA GLN A 238 1.94 -5.70 29.59
C GLN A 238 2.55 -5.60 30.99
N ARG A 239 2.19 -4.54 31.73
CA ARG A 239 2.49 -4.42 33.16
C ARG A 239 1.54 -5.32 33.95
N ASN A 240 2.08 -6.04 34.95
CA ASN A 240 1.31 -6.91 35.83
C ASN A 240 0.45 -7.97 35.11
N PRO A 241 1.04 -8.77 34.20
CA PRO A 241 0.32 -9.72 33.37
C PRO A 241 -0.32 -10.83 34.22
N THR A 242 -1.56 -11.17 33.87
CA THR A 242 -2.31 -12.26 34.53
C THR A 242 -2.22 -13.57 33.75
N MET A 243 -1.93 -13.46 32.45
CA MET A 243 -1.79 -14.60 31.55
C MET A 243 -0.44 -14.58 30.82
N LEU A 244 -0.01 -15.76 30.34
CA LEU A 244 1.23 -15.87 29.57
C LEU A 244 1.24 -14.98 28.35
N ALA A 245 0.12 -14.86 27.64
CA ALA A 245 0.00 -14.00 26.44
C ALA A 245 0.31 -12.53 26.74
N GLU A 246 -0.12 -12.03 27.89
CA GLU A 246 0.15 -10.65 28.34
C GLU A 246 1.60 -10.41 28.77
N ALA A 247 2.32 -11.49 29.12
CA ALA A 247 3.70 -11.43 29.60
C ALA A 247 4.75 -11.54 28.48
N GLN A 248 4.35 -11.72 27.23
CA GLN A 248 5.26 -12.05 26.12
C GLN A 248 5.72 -10.82 25.34
N SER A 249 7.00 -10.82 25.01
CA SER A 249 7.63 -10.02 23.95
C SER A 249 8.36 -10.95 23.01
N PHE A 250 8.72 -10.49 21.81
CA PHE A 250 9.28 -11.36 20.80
C PHE A 250 10.58 -10.80 20.23
N LEU A 251 11.59 -11.66 20.09
CA LEU A 251 12.83 -11.38 19.41
C LEU A 251 12.83 -12.16 18.09
N ARG A 252 12.65 -11.44 16.98
CA ARG A 252 12.68 -12.02 15.64
C ARG A 252 14.07 -11.84 15.05
N ILE A 253 14.68 -12.95 14.67
CA ILE A 253 16.02 -13.00 14.05
C ILE A 253 15.87 -13.57 12.64
N THR A 254 16.25 -12.81 11.64
CA THR A 254 16.19 -13.22 10.23
C THR A 254 17.59 -13.21 9.61
N VAL A 255 17.95 -14.30 8.96
CA VAL A 255 19.22 -14.44 8.23
C VAL A 255 18.96 -14.67 6.75
N LYS A 256 19.83 -14.10 5.90
CA LYS A 256 19.80 -14.32 4.46
C LYS A 256 21.20 -14.61 3.92
N ASP A 257 21.28 -15.49 2.92
CA ASP A 257 22.49 -15.76 2.15
C ASP A 257 22.14 -16.35 0.78
N ALA A 258 23.04 -16.23 -0.18
CA ALA A 258 22.92 -16.88 -1.47
C ALA A 258 23.03 -18.42 -1.35
N ASP A 259 23.80 -18.92 -0.36
CA ASP A 259 23.96 -20.34 -0.07
C ASP A 259 22.91 -20.82 0.94
N PRO A 260 21.94 -21.72 0.55
CA PRO A 260 20.93 -22.25 1.45
C PRO A 260 21.51 -22.98 2.66
N LYS A 261 22.73 -23.52 2.56
CA LYS A 261 23.37 -24.23 3.65
C LYS A 261 23.68 -23.31 4.84
N LYS A 262 24.06 -22.06 4.57
CA LYS A 262 24.40 -21.08 5.61
C LYS A 262 23.20 -20.63 6.45
N VAL A 263 22.03 -20.47 5.83
CA VAL A 263 20.78 -20.10 6.51
C VAL A 263 20.04 -21.32 7.08
N GLY A 264 20.51 -22.52 6.81
CA GLY A 264 19.94 -23.78 7.27
C GLY A 264 20.46 -24.20 8.65
N ARG A 265 21.09 -25.38 8.71
CA ARG A 265 21.50 -26.00 9.97
C ARG A 265 22.38 -25.13 10.87
N PRO A 266 23.36 -24.36 10.39
CA PRO A 266 24.16 -23.50 11.29
C PRO A 266 23.29 -22.53 12.10
N PHE A 267 22.32 -21.88 11.45
CA PHE A 267 21.39 -20.97 12.14
C PHE A 267 20.42 -21.71 13.07
N THR A 268 19.81 -22.80 12.59
CA THR A 268 18.83 -23.55 13.40
C THR A 268 19.47 -24.24 14.58
N SER A 269 20.73 -24.76 14.47
CA SER A 269 21.49 -25.33 15.58
C SER A 269 21.80 -24.27 16.64
N ALA A 270 22.23 -23.06 16.24
CA ALA A 270 22.47 -21.97 17.18
C ALA A 270 21.23 -21.63 18.05
N ILE A 271 20.04 -21.67 17.45
CA ILE A 271 18.77 -21.48 18.17
C ILE A 271 18.49 -22.66 19.13
N ILE A 272 18.60 -23.90 18.62
CA ILE A 272 18.27 -25.10 19.43
C ILE A 272 19.24 -25.29 20.58
N GLU A 273 20.54 -25.12 20.35
CA GLU A 273 21.58 -25.25 21.36
C GLU A 273 21.46 -24.18 22.44
N SER A 274 20.92 -23.01 22.13
CA SER A 274 20.67 -21.95 23.09
C SER A 274 19.44 -22.20 23.99
N ALA A 275 18.54 -23.13 23.63
CA ALA A 275 17.23 -23.26 24.25
C ALA A 275 17.28 -23.55 25.80
N LEU A 276 18.31 -24.27 26.26
CA LEU A 276 18.50 -24.57 27.71
C LEU A 276 19.74 -23.88 28.30
N ALA A 277 20.36 -22.96 27.57
CA ALA A 277 21.65 -22.38 27.92
C ALA A 277 21.66 -20.83 27.92
N THR A 278 20.51 -20.16 27.83
CA THR A 278 20.41 -18.69 27.77
C THR A 278 19.60 -18.13 28.95
N TYR A 279 18.53 -17.40 28.67
CA TYR A 279 17.71 -16.72 29.66
C TYR A 279 16.55 -17.61 30.16
N PRO A 280 16.03 -17.34 31.37
CA PRO A 280 14.92 -18.12 31.92
C PRO A 280 13.63 -17.93 31.12
N GLY A 281 12.92 -19.04 30.83
CA GLY A 281 11.67 -19.03 30.08
C GLY A 281 11.84 -18.89 28.58
N MET A 282 12.99 -19.27 28.00
CA MET A 282 13.24 -19.27 26.58
C MET A 282 12.47 -20.37 25.86
N PHE A 283 11.73 -19.99 24.82
CA PHE A 283 11.19 -20.90 23.82
C PHE A 283 10.93 -20.16 22.50
N PRO A 284 10.99 -20.83 21.35
CA PRO A 284 10.61 -20.25 20.08
C PRO A 284 9.10 -20.36 19.84
N THR A 285 8.54 -19.50 18.98
CA THR A 285 7.13 -19.58 18.56
C THR A 285 6.83 -20.81 17.70
N ALA A 286 7.84 -21.33 17.01
CA ALA A 286 7.78 -22.55 16.21
C ALA A 286 9.17 -23.22 16.18
N PRO A 287 9.25 -24.53 15.94
CA PRO A 287 10.53 -25.18 15.72
C PRO A 287 11.28 -24.51 14.55
N PRO A 288 12.62 -24.33 14.66
CA PRO A 288 13.40 -23.77 13.56
C PRO A 288 13.24 -24.60 12.29
N ALA A 289 12.95 -23.93 11.17
CA ALA A 289 12.71 -24.52 9.87
C ALA A 289 13.94 -24.41 8.96
N GLN A 290 13.87 -25.01 7.77
CA GLN A 290 14.88 -24.80 6.73
C GLN A 290 14.69 -23.43 6.05
N GLY A 291 15.77 -22.88 5.50
CA GLY A 291 15.70 -21.67 4.72
C GLY A 291 14.87 -21.83 3.45
N THR A 292 14.11 -20.80 3.10
CA THR A 292 13.27 -20.73 1.92
C THR A 292 13.82 -19.72 0.91
N PRO A 293 13.69 -19.98 -0.42
CA PRO A 293 14.09 -19.01 -1.43
C PRO A 293 13.22 -17.75 -1.36
N PHE A 294 13.79 -16.59 -1.70
CA PHE A 294 13.06 -15.35 -1.87
C PHE A 294 13.37 -14.66 -3.20
N GLY A 295 12.41 -13.93 -3.73
CA GLY A 295 12.56 -13.15 -4.95
C GLY A 295 13.01 -11.74 -4.68
N VAL A 296 13.75 -11.16 -5.64
CA VAL A 296 14.10 -9.73 -5.68
C VAL A 296 13.43 -9.11 -6.90
N TYR A 297 12.75 -8.01 -6.67
CA TYR A 297 12.03 -7.26 -7.69
C TYR A 297 12.94 -6.21 -8.33
N TRP A 298 13.02 -6.24 -9.66
CA TRP A 298 13.76 -5.29 -10.49
C TRP A 298 12.80 -4.63 -11.48
N PRO A 299 12.33 -3.41 -11.23
CA PRO A 299 11.51 -2.68 -12.20
C PRO A 299 12.39 -2.18 -13.35
N THR A 300 11.90 -2.37 -14.56
CA THR A 300 12.46 -1.76 -15.77
C THR A 300 11.34 -1.33 -16.70
N THR A 301 11.66 -0.80 -17.85
CA THR A 301 10.67 -0.40 -18.85
C THR A 301 11.08 -0.84 -20.24
N VAL A 302 10.11 -1.08 -21.11
CA VAL A 302 10.27 -1.39 -22.52
C VAL A 302 9.44 -0.39 -23.36
N GLU A 303 9.90 -0.04 -24.55
CA GLU A 303 9.10 0.76 -25.50
C GLU A 303 7.78 0.03 -25.77
N ALA A 304 6.63 0.71 -25.62
CA ALA A 304 5.31 0.13 -25.84
C ALA A 304 5.18 -0.47 -27.23
N SER A 305 5.70 0.23 -28.25
CA SER A 305 5.69 -0.22 -29.65
C SER A 305 6.42 -1.54 -29.94
N ARG A 306 7.22 -2.03 -29.00
CA ARG A 306 7.93 -3.32 -29.10
C ARG A 306 7.16 -4.50 -28.51
N VAL A 307 5.99 -4.24 -27.95
CA VAL A 307 5.16 -5.27 -27.30
C VAL A 307 3.89 -5.43 -28.11
N SER A 308 3.75 -6.52 -28.85
CA SER A 308 2.51 -6.87 -29.56
C SER A 308 1.64 -7.78 -28.68
N THR A 309 0.34 -7.76 -28.93
CA THR A 309 -0.64 -8.66 -28.34
C THR A 309 -1.30 -9.46 -29.45
N THR A 310 -1.11 -10.79 -29.45
CA THR A 310 -1.82 -11.68 -30.37
C THR A 310 -3.13 -12.10 -29.74
N VAL A 311 -4.23 -11.93 -30.47
CA VAL A 311 -5.58 -12.33 -30.06
C VAL A 311 -5.96 -13.60 -30.80
N HIS A 312 -6.41 -14.60 -30.06
CA HIS A 312 -6.92 -15.87 -30.56
C HIS A 312 -8.39 -15.99 -30.16
N VAL A 313 -9.26 -16.16 -31.14
CA VAL A 313 -10.71 -16.39 -30.94
C VAL A 313 -11.11 -17.61 -31.77
N ASP A 314 -11.95 -18.48 -31.20
CA ASP A 314 -12.39 -19.68 -31.88
C ASP A 314 -13.08 -19.36 -33.22
N GLY A 315 -12.63 -19.99 -34.29
CA GLY A 315 -13.14 -19.76 -35.64
C GLY A 315 -12.67 -18.51 -36.36
N VAL A 316 -11.74 -17.74 -35.75
CA VAL A 316 -11.13 -16.54 -36.33
C VAL A 316 -9.62 -16.75 -36.47
N GLU A 317 -9.04 -16.37 -37.62
CA GLU A 317 -7.57 -16.40 -37.76
C GLU A 317 -6.92 -15.48 -36.71
N PRO A 318 -5.84 -15.92 -36.05
CA PRO A 318 -5.14 -15.11 -35.07
C PRO A 318 -4.67 -13.78 -35.67
N PHE A 319 -4.84 -12.71 -34.91
CA PHE A 319 -4.45 -11.37 -35.38
C PHE A 319 -3.70 -10.58 -34.28
N GLU A 320 -2.88 -9.66 -34.71
CA GLU A 320 -2.13 -8.80 -33.78
C GLU A 320 -2.85 -7.48 -33.52
N VAL A 321 -2.81 -7.08 -32.26
CA VAL A 321 -3.30 -5.79 -31.79
C VAL A 321 -2.10 -4.93 -31.38
N SER A 322 -2.02 -3.75 -31.96
CA SER A 322 -0.98 -2.78 -31.58
C SER A 322 -1.14 -2.38 -30.11
N PRO A 323 -0.05 -2.33 -29.34
CA PRO A 323 -0.09 -1.88 -27.96
C PRO A 323 -0.42 -0.39 -27.80
N GLY A 324 -0.46 0.37 -28.89
CA GLY A 324 -0.88 1.76 -28.88
C GLY A 324 0.09 2.73 -28.20
N GLY A 325 1.38 2.46 -28.22
CA GLY A 325 2.37 3.35 -27.63
C GLY A 325 2.36 4.75 -28.24
N PHE A 326 2.20 5.77 -27.40
CA PHE A 326 2.36 7.16 -27.81
C PHE A 326 3.85 7.44 -28.10
N SER A 327 4.14 8.10 -29.22
CA SER A 327 5.51 8.43 -29.66
C SER A 327 5.94 9.87 -29.33
N GLY A 328 5.10 10.62 -28.62
CA GLY A 328 5.34 12.02 -28.23
C GLY A 328 6.10 12.20 -26.91
N GLU A 329 6.20 13.45 -26.46
CA GLU A 329 6.77 13.77 -25.15
C GLU A 329 5.92 13.15 -24.02
N ARG A 330 6.60 12.76 -22.95
CA ARG A 330 5.91 12.25 -21.75
C ARG A 330 4.91 13.28 -21.24
N PRO A 331 3.70 12.86 -20.87
CA PRO A 331 2.84 13.71 -20.05
C PRO A 331 3.66 14.21 -18.86
N SER A 332 3.60 15.52 -18.62
CA SER A 332 4.31 16.10 -17.48
C SER A 332 3.78 15.48 -16.20
N LEU A 333 4.62 14.72 -15.51
CA LEU A 333 4.33 14.27 -14.13
C LEU A 333 4.36 15.46 -13.15
N ASN A 334 4.80 16.63 -13.61
CA ASN A 334 4.75 17.86 -12.85
C ASN A 334 3.30 18.29 -12.70
N VAL A 335 2.72 17.77 -11.65
CA VAL A 335 1.51 18.32 -11.09
C VAL A 335 1.89 19.72 -10.62
N ASN A 336 1.27 20.77 -11.17
CA ASN A 336 1.28 22.10 -10.57
C ASN A 336 0.55 21.98 -9.23
N GLN A 337 1.25 21.46 -8.22
CA GLN A 337 0.68 21.42 -6.87
C GLN A 337 0.68 22.85 -6.34
N PRO A 338 -0.46 23.36 -5.92
CA PRO A 338 -0.47 24.67 -5.25
C PRO A 338 0.49 24.60 -4.06
N PRO A 339 1.19 25.70 -3.74
CA PRO A 339 2.01 25.74 -2.54
C PRO A 339 1.15 25.38 -1.33
N ALA A 340 1.69 24.57 -0.43
CA ALA A 340 1.01 24.25 0.82
C ALA A 340 0.64 25.53 1.54
N ALA A 341 -0.53 25.55 2.17
CA ALA A 341 -0.88 26.59 3.11
C ALA A 341 0.21 26.69 4.20
N THR A 342 0.50 27.89 4.67
CA THR A 342 1.52 28.07 5.71
C THR A 342 0.96 27.54 7.03
N TYR A 343 1.59 26.51 7.57
CA TYR A 343 1.28 26.00 8.90
C TYR A 343 1.60 27.06 9.96
N ARG A 344 0.66 27.30 10.85
CA ARG A 344 0.89 28.08 12.07
C ARG A 344 0.87 27.14 13.26
N GLU A 345 1.90 27.18 14.06
CA GLU A 345 1.98 26.39 15.28
C GLU A 345 0.84 26.77 16.23
N VAL A 346 0.14 25.74 16.72
CA VAL A 346 -1.00 25.94 17.64
C VAL A 346 -0.47 26.00 19.06
N PRO A 347 -0.82 27.04 19.84
CA PRO A 347 -0.43 27.13 21.24
C PRO A 347 -0.91 25.89 22.03
N GLU A 348 -0.07 25.39 22.94
CA GLU A 348 -0.37 24.18 23.72
C GLU A 348 -1.70 24.24 24.47
N ALA A 349 -2.05 25.43 24.97
CA ALA A 349 -3.28 25.68 25.71
C ALA A 349 -4.56 25.58 24.85
N SER A 350 -4.44 25.61 23.51
CA SER A 350 -5.54 25.52 22.55
C SER A 350 -5.51 24.26 21.67
N ALA A 351 -4.67 23.29 22.04
CA ALA A 351 -4.52 22.02 21.34
C ALA A 351 -4.69 20.85 22.30
N ALA A 352 -5.28 19.77 21.82
CA ALA A 352 -5.32 18.50 22.53
C ALA A 352 -4.39 17.47 21.90
N LEU A 353 -3.87 16.56 22.70
CA LEU A 353 -3.08 15.42 22.25
C LEU A 353 -4.04 14.29 21.91
N VAL A 354 -4.14 13.96 20.62
CA VAL A 354 -5.07 12.94 20.10
C VAL A 354 -4.37 12.05 19.08
N PRO A 355 -4.84 10.81 18.83
CA PRO A 355 -4.36 10.02 17.71
C PRO A 355 -4.62 10.73 16.39
N LEU A 356 -3.69 10.62 15.42
CA LEU A 356 -3.90 11.16 14.08
C LEU A 356 -5.19 10.60 13.44
N GLY A 357 -5.54 9.36 13.78
CA GLY A 357 -6.78 8.70 13.33
C GLY A 357 -8.08 9.36 13.79
N ALA A 358 -8.03 10.28 14.75
CA ALA A 358 -9.18 11.13 15.11
C ALA A 358 -9.51 12.15 14.02
N LEU A 359 -8.54 12.52 13.19
CA LEU A 359 -8.69 13.51 12.12
C LEU A 359 -8.83 12.88 10.73
N VAL A 360 -8.08 11.80 10.47
CA VAL A 360 -7.94 11.24 9.12
C VAL A 360 -8.23 9.73 9.06
N GLY A 361 -8.79 9.29 7.94
CA GLY A 361 -8.65 7.92 7.48
C GLY A 361 -7.33 7.73 6.77
N ALA A 362 -6.84 6.49 6.70
CA ALA A 362 -5.62 6.16 5.99
C ALA A 362 -5.75 4.82 5.24
N ARG A 363 -5.14 4.75 4.07
CA ARG A 363 -5.00 3.52 3.30
C ARG A 363 -3.57 3.40 2.78
N SER A 364 -2.96 2.25 2.99
CA SER A 364 -1.56 2.05 2.61
C SER A 364 -1.34 0.74 1.88
N GLY A 365 -0.29 0.71 1.06
CA GLY A 365 0.09 -0.45 0.27
C GLY A 365 1.49 -0.32 -0.31
N ASP A 366 1.90 -1.36 -1.03
CA ASP A 366 3.21 -1.41 -1.67
C ASP A 366 3.18 -0.82 -3.09
N LYS A 367 4.31 -0.27 -3.48
CA LYS A 367 4.62 0.18 -4.84
C LYS A 367 6.04 -0.32 -5.20
N GLY A 368 6.19 -1.63 -5.34
CA GLY A 368 7.49 -2.26 -5.53
C GLY A 368 8.36 -2.16 -4.28
N GLY A 369 9.45 -1.39 -4.32
CA GLY A 369 10.31 -1.13 -3.15
C GLY A 369 9.84 0.06 -2.30
N ALA A 370 8.87 0.85 -2.76
CA ALA A 370 8.28 1.96 -2.04
C ALA A 370 6.97 1.55 -1.37
N ALA A 371 6.55 2.31 -0.35
CA ALA A 371 5.21 2.23 0.22
C ALA A 371 4.45 3.52 -0.07
N ASN A 372 3.13 3.43 -0.32
CA ASN A 372 2.25 4.58 -0.30
C ASN A 372 1.35 4.59 0.92
N VAL A 373 1.02 5.78 1.40
CA VAL A 373 -0.02 6.01 2.40
C VAL A 373 -0.88 7.17 1.92
N GLY A 374 -2.13 6.86 1.57
CA GLY A 374 -3.13 7.88 1.29
C GLY A 374 -3.88 8.24 2.57
N PHE A 375 -3.86 9.51 2.93
CA PHE A 375 -4.64 10.08 4.03
C PHE A 375 -5.77 10.90 3.46
N TRP A 376 -6.96 10.81 4.04
CA TRP A 376 -8.07 11.69 3.70
C TRP A 376 -8.77 12.21 4.96
N VAL A 377 -9.33 13.41 4.88
CA VAL A 377 -10.17 14.00 5.92
C VAL A 377 -11.62 13.69 5.59
N PRO A 378 -12.29 12.84 6.39
CA PRO A 378 -13.71 12.54 6.17
C PRO A 378 -14.59 13.74 6.49
N ASP A 379 -15.82 13.73 5.97
CA ASP A 379 -16.86 14.63 6.41
C ASP A 379 -17.55 14.04 7.64
N PHE A 380 -17.36 14.68 8.78
CA PHE A 380 -18.03 14.29 10.04
C PHE A 380 -19.40 14.93 10.19
N ASN A 381 -19.97 15.53 9.12
CA ASN A 381 -21.26 16.21 9.08
C ASN A 381 -21.38 17.40 10.05
N ASP A 382 -20.29 18.04 10.40
CA ASP A 382 -20.23 19.22 11.28
C ASP A 382 -19.80 20.51 10.57
N GLY A 383 -19.65 20.45 9.24
CA GLY A 383 -19.27 21.59 8.39
C GLY A 383 -17.80 22.00 8.48
N LEU A 384 -16.94 21.24 9.16
CA LEU A 384 -15.54 21.60 9.38
C LEU A 384 -14.55 20.81 8.49
N ALA A 385 -15.04 19.97 7.56
CA ALA A 385 -14.19 19.09 6.75
C ALA A 385 -13.11 19.87 5.96
N GLU A 386 -13.45 20.97 5.30
CA GLU A 386 -12.50 21.81 4.54
C GLU A 386 -11.48 22.51 5.45
N LEU A 387 -11.90 22.94 6.64
CA LEU A 387 -10.99 23.56 7.60
C LEU A 387 -9.98 22.55 8.16
N ARG A 388 -10.44 21.34 8.49
CA ARG A 388 -9.59 20.22 8.90
C ARG A 388 -8.61 19.84 7.80
N TYR A 389 -9.07 19.74 6.56
CA TYR A 389 -8.19 19.44 5.44
C TYR A 389 -7.12 20.53 5.24
N SER A 390 -7.51 21.80 5.26
CA SER A 390 -6.56 22.92 5.13
C SER A 390 -5.51 22.92 6.25
N TRP A 391 -5.92 22.61 7.49
CA TRP A 391 -4.99 22.44 8.60
C TRP A 391 -4.05 21.26 8.38
N PHE A 392 -4.59 20.10 8.01
CA PHE A 392 -3.83 18.87 7.79
C PHE A 392 -2.84 19.01 6.63
N GLU A 393 -3.26 19.63 5.53
CA GLU A 393 -2.42 19.92 4.38
C GLU A 393 -1.21 20.81 4.73
N ALA A 394 -1.45 21.82 5.56
CA ALA A 394 -0.39 22.71 6.04
C ALA A 394 0.53 22.02 7.06
N TRP A 395 -0.02 21.13 7.89
CA TRP A 395 0.70 20.45 8.96
C TRP A 395 1.56 19.28 8.46
N LEU A 396 1.07 18.49 7.51
CA LEU A 396 1.76 17.29 7.02
C LEU A 396 2.86 17.68 6.03
N THR A 397 4.10 17.52 6.47
CA THR A 397 5.32 17.72 5.65
C THR A 397 6.14 16.44 5.60
N ALA A 398 7.16 16.38 4.72
CA ALA A 398 8.07 15.24 4.67
C ALA A 398 8.79 15.03 6.02
N ASP A 399 9.15 16.11 6.71
CA ASP A 399 9.78 16.02 8.03
C ASP A 399 8.81 15.49 9.09
N ARG A 400 7.53 15.90 9.04
CA ARG A 400 6.49 15.33 9.92
C ARG A 400 6.27 13.84 9.66
N VAL A 401 6.34 13.41 8.41
CA VAL A 401 6.28 11.96 8.08
C VAL A 401 7.44 11.22 8.74
N ARG A 402 8.66 11.79 8.71
CA ARG A 402 9.83 11.20 9.37
C ARG A 402 9.71 11.20 10.90
N ASP A 403 9.20 12.29 11.49
CA ASP A 403 8.91 12.36 12.94
C ASP A 403 7.92 11.27 13.39
N LEU A 404 6.90 11.02 12.57
CA LEU A 404 5.88 10.00 12.85
C LEU A 404 6.39 8.57 12.59
N LEU A 405 7.29 8.41 11.63
CA LEU A 405 7.87 7.16 11.19
C LEU A 405 9.41 7.29 11.10
N PRO A 406 10.14 7.14 12.22
CA PRO A 406 11.59 7.34 12.24
C PRO A 406 12.39 6.48 11.25
N GLU A 407 11.89 5.30 10.90
CA GLU A 407 12.51 4.45 9.88
C GLU A 407 12.50 5.06 8.47
N ALA A 408 11.72 6.10 8.23
CA ALA A 408 11.72 6.87 6.99
C ALA A 408 12.76 8.00 6.96
N ASP A 409 13.48 8.26 8.05
CA ASP A 409 14.45 9.37 8.15
C ASP A 409 15.50 9.37 7.02
N PRO A 410 16.16 8.24 6.68
CA PRO A 410 17.13 8.19 5.59
C PRO A 410 16.50 8.11 4.19
N LEU A 411 15.16 8.08 4.09
CA LEU A 411 14.45 7.77 2.85
C LEU A 411 13.88 9.03 2.18
N GLY A 412 13.72 8.95 0.85
CA GLY A 412 12.97 9.94 0.09
C GLY A 412 11.49 9.86 0.42
N VAL A 413 10.86 11.00 0.67
CA VAL A 413 9.43 11.11 0.96
C VAL A 413 8.81 12.14 0.04
N ASP A 414 7.87 11.70 -0.81
CA ASP A 414 7.07 12.59 -1.66
C ASP A 414 5.66 12.73 -1.09
N LEU A 415 5.12 13.93 -1.17
CA LEU A 415 3.73 14.23 -0.80
C LEU A 415 2.99 14.77 -2.02
N TYR A 416 1.85 14.17 -2.32
CA TYR A 416 0.96 14.58 -3.41
C TYR A 416 -0.40 15.00 -2.84
N ARG A 417 -0.77 16.25 -3.06
CA ARG A 417 -2.03 16.81 -2.60
C ARG A 417 -3.14 16.52 -3.58
N LEU A 418 -4.28 16.10 -3.07
CA LEU A 418 -5.50 15.80 -3.80
C LEU A 418 -6.67 16.55 -3.14
N PRO A 419 -6.71 17.89 -3.26
CA PRO A 419 -7.72 18.70 -2.57
C PRO A 419 -9.14 18.36 -3.01
N ASN A 420 -9.31 17.89 -4.23
CA ASN A 420 -10.58 17.38 -4.75
C ASN A 420 -11.12 16.19 -3.97
N LEU A 421 -10.28 15.44 -3.27
CA LEU A 421 -10.61 14.30 -2.41
C LEU A 421 -10.40 14.60 -0.92
N ARG A 422 -10.03 15.84 -0.56
CA ARG A 422 -9.55 16.21 0.78
C ARG A 422 -8.45 15.25 1.28
N ALA A 423 -7.49 14.92 0.39
CA ALA A 423 -6.53 13.87 0.63
C ALA A 423 -5.09 14.28 0.33
N ILE A 424 -4.17 13.57 0.95
CA ILE A 424 -2.71 13.64 0.67
C ILE A 424 -2.21 12.22 0.50
N ASN A 425 -1.59 11.94 -0.63
CA ASN A 425 -0.87 10.68 -0.83
C ASN A 425 0.61 10.88 -0.52
N VAL A 426 1.14 10.07 0.37
CA VAL A 426 2.57 10.04 0.75
C VAL A 426 3.20 8.81 0.12
N VAL A 427 4.35 8.98 -0.53
CA VAL A 427 5.16 7.88 -1.07
C VAL A 427 6.50 7.88 -0.36
N ILE A 428 6.85 6.76 0.29
CA ILE A 428 8.10 6.56 1.02
C ILE A 428 8.97 5.61 0.20
N HIS A 429 10.00 6.17 -0.43
CA HIS A 429 10.86 5.43 -1.34
C HIS A 429 11.82 4.50 -0.60
N GLY A 430 11.85 3.23 -1.00
CA GLY A 430 12.78 2.25 -0.44
C GLY A 430 12.37 1.66 0.90
N LEU A 431 11.21 2.02 1.47
CA LEU A 431 10.74 1.49 2.76
C LEU A 431 10.62 -0.05 2.75
N LEU A 432 10.29 -0.64 1.60
CA LEU A 432 10.14 -2.08 1.41
C LEU A 432 11.38 -2.73 0.76
N GLY A 433 12.53 -2.02 0.75
CA GLY A 433 13.77 -2.54 0.18
C GLY A 433 13.64 -2.86 -1.33
N ARG A 434 13.97 -4.09 -1.70
CA ARG A 434 13.88 -4.60 -3.08
C ARG A 434 12.57 -5.37 -3.35
N GLY A 435 11.49 -4.94 -2.71
CA GLY A 435 10.13 -5.46 -2.91
C GLY A 435 9.65 -6.43 -1.84
N VAL A 436 8.37 -6.74 -1.91
CA VAL A 436 7.57 -7.49 -0.92
C VAL A 436 8.19 -8.85 -0.54
N ALA A 437 8.74 -9.58 -1.51
CA ALA A 437 9.33 -10.90 -1.26
C ALA A 437 10.71 -10.82 -0.59
N GLU A 438 11.41 -9.70 -0.74
CA GLU A 438 12.77 -9.51 -0.21
C GLU A 438 12.78 -8.88 1.18
N THR A 439 11.90 -7.95 1.45
CA THR A 439 11.91 -7.17 2.70
C THR A 439 11.85 -8.05 3.96
N ASN A 440 12.52 -7.62 5.03
CA ASN A 440 12.47 -8.27 6.34
C ASN A 440 11.36 -7.72 7.24
N ARG A 441 10.62 -6.70 6.78
CA ARG A 441 9.51 -6.12 7.55
C ARG A 441 8.45 -7.17 7.90
N LEU A 442 7.84 -7.05 9.07
CA LEU A 442 6.68 -7.85 9.46
C LEU A 442 5.47 -7.57 8.56
N ASP A 443 5.34 -6.32 8.15
CA ASP A 443 4.37 -5.86 7.16
C ASP A 443 5.08 -5.63 5.81
N PRO A 444 5.27 -6.69 5.00
CA PRO A 444 6.06 -6.62 3.78
C PRO A 444 5.36 -5.85 2.66
N GLN A 445 4.05 -5.64 2.78
CA GLN A 445 3.21 -4.92 1.81
C GLN A 445 2.76 -3.54 2.31
N ALA A 446 3.26 -3.08 3.46
CA ALA A 446 2.85 -1.82 4.09
C ALA A 446 1.31 -1.71 4.31
N LYS A 447 0.60 -2.84 4.54
CA LYS A 447 -0.87 -2.83 4.72
C LYS A 447 -1.27 -2.20 6.05
N GLY A 448 -0.48 -2.36 7.10
CA GLY A 448 -0.70 -1.78 8.42
C GLY A 448 -0.08 -0.40 8.60
N LEU A 449 0.67 0.11 7.61
CA LEU A 449 1.42 1.37 7.75
C LEU A 449 0.48 2.57 7.99
N GLY A 450 -0.66 2.63 7.31
CA GLY A 450 -1.68 3.67 7.52
C GLY A 450 -2.20 3.67 8.96
N GLU A 451 -2.49 2.50 9.53
CA GLU A 451 -2.95 2.37 10.91
C GLU A 451 -1.83 2.70 11.92
N GLN A 452 -0.57 2.38 11.60
CA GLN A 452 0.57 2.81 12.40
C GLN A 452 0.64 4.34 12.49
N PHE A 453 0.45 5.05 11.38
CA PHE A 453 0.37 6.52 11.38
C PHE A 453 -0.85 7.02 12.17
N ARG A 454 -2.01 6.42 11.96
CA ARG A 454 -3.25 6.81 12.65
C ARG A 454 -3.16 6.67 14.17
N ALA A 455 -2.38 5.71 14.66
CA ALA A 455 -2.14 5.50 16.09
C ALA A 455 -1.17 6.54 16.72
N ARG A 456 -0.45 7.33 15.90
CA ARG A 456 0.49 8.33 16.42
C ARG A 456 -0.23 9.51 17.04
N LEU A 457 0.19 9.89 18.24
CA LEU A 457 -0.36 11.06 18.94
C LEU A 457 0.18 12.36 18.31
N ILE A 458 -0.74 13.26 18.01
CA ILE A 458 -0.46 14.60 17.47
C ILE A 458 -1.15 15.67 18.30
N ARG A 459 -0.65 16.92 18.22
CA ARG A 459 -1.32 18.09 18.78
C ARG A 459 -2.28 18.66 17.74
N LEU A 460 -3.58 18.48 17.97
CA LEU A 460 -4.66 18.98 17.10
C LEU A 460 -5.33 20.19 17.79
N PRO A 461 -5.62 21.29 17.05
CA PRO A 461 -6.44 22.37 17.59
C PRO A 461 -7.76 21.83 18.15
N SER A 462 -8.12 22.26 19.36
CA SER A 462 -9.28 21.71 20.07
C SER A 462 -10.61 21.92 19.32
N ASP A 463 -10.70 22.98 18.55
CA ASP A 463 -11.85 23.32 17.70
C ASP A 463 -11.96 22.48 16.41
N LEU A 464 -10.90 21.73 16.06
CA LEU A 464 -10.90 20.83 14.92
C LEU A 464 -11.14 19.36 15.29
N ILE A 465 -11.24 19.03 16.59
CA ILE A 465 -11.50 17.66 17.03
C ILE A 465 -12.95 17.32 16.72
N PRO A 466 -13.23 16.24 15.94
CA PRO A 466 -14.59 15.78 15.72
C PRO A 466 -15.24 15.33 17.04
N GLU A 467 -16.53 15.59 17.21
CA GLU A 467 -17.28 15.14 18.41
C GLU A 467 -17.29 13.60 18.57
N ILE A 468 -17.15 12.88 17.45
CA ILE A 468 -17.10 11.42 17.36
C ILE A 468 -15.66 10.89 17.59
N ALA A 469 -14.68 11.77 17.86
CA ALA A 469 -13.30 11.35 18.06
C ALA A 469 -13.25 10.29 19.17
N LEU A 470 -12.70 9.12 18.78
CA LEU A 470 -12.53 7.94 19.62
C LEU A 470 -12.03 8.34 21.01
N PRO A 471 -12.71 7.94 22.10
CA PRO A 471 -12.10 8.03 23.40
C PRO A 471 -10.74 7.32 23.29
N LEU A 472 -9.66 7.94 23.80
CA LEU A 472 -8.39 7.24 23.99
C LEU A 472 -8.76 5.98 24.77
N SER A 473 -8.77 4.82 24.11
CA SER A 473 -8.97 3.56 24.82
C SER A 473 -7.83 3.47 25.84
N GLU A 474 -8.13 3.03 27.06
CA GLU A 474 -7.13 2.83 28.11
C GLU A 474 -5.98 1.90 27.64
N ASP A 475 -6.15 1.24 26.49
CA ASP A 475 -5.21 0.32 25.85
C ASP A 475 -4.08 1.01 25.06
N VAL A 476 -4.09 2.35 24.91
CA VAL A 476 -3.10 3.09 24.08
C VAL A 476 -2.10 3.88 24.95
N VAL A 477 -2.13 3.73 26.28
CA VAL A 477 -1.20 4.41 27.20
C VAL A 477 -0.11 3.48 27.73
#